data_940be71db880645f9ec47f2205dcd48f
#
_entry.id   940be71db880645f9ec47f2205dcd48f
#
_cell.length_a   1.000
_cell.length_b   1.000
_cell.length_c   1.000
_cell.angle_alpha   90.00
_cell.angle_beta   90.00
_cell.angle_gamma   90.00
#
_symmetry.space_group_name_H-M   'P 1'
#
loop_
_entity.id
_entity.type
_entity.pdbx_description
1 polymer ?
#
loop_
_entity_poly.entity_id
_entity_poly.type
_entity_poly.pdbx_seq_one_letter_code
_entity_poly.pdbx_strand_id
1 'polypeptide(L)'
;LAPSTRSAARAASSRAAERVEGAKRRLEDVTHEIREMLEVEPEGIAALAGLDPNSEMPDIATVESDLERLRRDRERLGAVNLRAEEELREIETQHTTLTAERDDLVEAIKRLRQGIVNLNKEARERLLASFETVNNHFKRLFTELFGGGSAELQLIEHDDPLEAGLEIFAKPPGKKPATLSLLSGGEQALTAMALIFAVFLTNPAPICVLDEVDAPLDDHNVERFCDLLDEMIRSTDTRFVIITHNPITMARMNRLFGVTMAERGISQLVSVDLEAAVKIRDAS
;
A
#
# COMPACT_ATOMS: atom_id res chain seq x y z
N LEU A 1 -80.26 -34.00 -87.13
CA LEU A 1 -78.83 -34.06 -86.58
C LEU A 1 -78.35 -32.70 -85.95
N ALA A 2 -79.24 -31.81 -85.50
CA ALA A 2 -78.73 -30.51 -84.94
C ALA A 2 -78.91 -30.20 -83.44
N PRO A 3 -79.59 -31.00 -82.56
CA PRO A 3 -79.70 -30.70 -81.13
C PRO A 3 -78.54 -31.15 -80.25
N SER A 4 -77.90 -32.30 -80.61
CA SER A 4 -76.82 -32.88 -79.73
C SER A 4 -75.47 -32.13 -79.75
N THR A 5 -75.14 -31.56 -80.91
CA THR A 5 -73.91 -30.73 -81.06
C THR A 5 -73.95 -29.42 -80.30
N ARG A 6 -75.18 -28.81 -80.28
CA ARG A 6 -75.42 -27.56 -79.58
C ARG A 6 -75.37 -27.70 -78.02
N SER A 7 -75.85 -28.88 -77.51
CA SER A 7 -75.80 -29.25 -76.11
C SER A 7 -74.39 -29.58 -75.72
N ALA A 8 -73.64 -30.31 -76.50
CA ALA A 8 -72.21 -30.61 -76.23
C ALA A 8 -71.35 -29.31 -76.25
N ALA A 9 -71.57 -28.40 -77.18
CA ALA A 9 -70.87 -27.11 -77.24
C ALA A 9 -71.21 -26.22 -76.07
N ARG A 10 -72.47 -26.19 -75.62
CA ARG A 10 -72.81 -25.43 -74.33
C ARG A 10 -72.18 -26.07 -73.13
N ALA A 11 -72.13 -27.40 -72.99
CA ALA A 11 -71.50 -28.07 -71.89
C ALA A 11 -69.95 -27.87 -71.90
N ALA A 12 -69.33 -27.78 -73.09
CA ALA A 12 -67.94 -27.48 -73.25
C ALA A 12 -67.62 -25.98 -72.87
N SER A 13 -68.50 -25.07 -73.32
CA SER A 13 -68.40 -23.66 -72.96
C SER A 13 -68.54 -23.42 -71.43
N SER A 14 -69.55 -24.07 -70.81
CA SER A 14 -69.74 -23.98 -69.34
C SER A 14 -68.52 -24.50 -68.58
N ARG A 15 -67.95 -25.63 -68.95
CA ARG A 15 -66.72 -26.21 -68.34
C ARG A 15 -65.51 -25.30 -68.59
N ALA A 16 -65.42 -24.66 -69.77
CA ALA A 16 -64.36 -23.71 -70.03
C ALA A 16 -64.49 -22.46 -69.15
N ALA A 17 -65.76 -21.91 -69.02
CA ALA A 17 -66.02 -20.81 -68.10
C ALA A 17 -65.69 -21.11 -66.63
N GLU A 18 -66.08 -22.31 -66.12
CA GLU A 18 -65.75 -22.75 -64.78
C GLU A 18 -64.23 -22.88 -64.56
N ARG A 19 -63.50 -23.38 -65.56
CA ARG A 19 -62.05 -23.44 -65.54
C ARG A 19 -61.39 -22.05 -65.49
N VAL A 20 -61.91 -21.10 -66.30
CA VAL A 20 -61.41 -19.72 -66.29
C VAL A 20 -61.68 -19.03 -64.94
N GLU A 21 -62.88 -19.23 -64.38
CA GLU A 21 -63.26 -18.68 -63.11
C GLU A 21 -62.44 -19.26 -61.96
N GLY A 22 -62.21 -20.59 -62.01
CA GLY A 22 -61.34 -21.24 -61.06
C GLY A 22 -59.84 -20.85 -61.17
N ALA A 23 -59.37 -20.54 -62.36
CA ALA A 23 -58.03 -19.99 -62.60
C ALA A 23 -57.86 -18.54 -62.08
N LYS A 24 -58.92 -17.71 -62.31
CA LYS A 24 -58.91 -16.33 -61.77
C LYS A 24 -58.89 -16.31 -60.27
N ARG A 25 -59.69 -17.11 -59.57
CA ARG A 25 -59.68 -17.20 -58.12
C ARG A 25 -58.28 -17.63 -57.59
N ARG A 26 -57.68 -18.63 -58.21
CA ARG A 26 -56.33 -19.04 -57.82
C ARG A 26 -55.30 -17.93 -58.05
N LEU A 27 -55.41 -17.17 -59.11
CA LEU A 27 -54.53 -16.03 -59.36
C LEU A 27 -54.72 -14.93 -58.31
N GLU A 28 -55.95 -14.64 -57.90
CA GLU A 28 -56.29 -13.68 -56.88
C GLU A 28 -55.75 -14.12 -55.50
N ASP A 29 -55.92 -15.42 -55.15
CA ASP A 29 -55.43 -16.01 -53.92
C ASP A 29 -53.88 -15.92 -53.83
N VAL A 30 -53.18 -16.32 -54.89
CA VAL A 30 -51.70 -16.26 -54.96
C VAL A 30 -51.21 -14.81 -54.93
N THR A 31 -51.92 -13.88 -55.62
CA THR A 31 -51.57 -12.46 -55.61
C THR A 31 -51.71 -11.87 -54.20
N HIS A 32 -52.77 -12.26 -53.49
CA HIS A 32 -53.00 -11.85 -52.12
C HIS A 32 -51.93 -12.39 -51.16
N GLU A 33 -51.59 -13.65 -51.26
CA GLU A 33 -50.53 -14.29 -50.47
C GLU A 33 -49.16 -13.64 -50.71
N ILE A 34 -48.82 -13.28 -51.94
CA ILE A 34 -47.59 -12.54 -52.29
C ILE A 34 -47.56 -11.19 -51.64
N ARG A 35 -48.66 -10.42 -51.66
CA ARG A 35 -48.73 -9.11 -51.04
C ARG A 35 -48.59 -9.20 -49.50
N GLU A 36 -49.26 -10.20 -48.90
CA GLU A 36 -49.16 -10.38 -47.43
C GLU A 36 -47.78 -10.84 -46.99
N MET A 37 -47.11 -11.74 -47.72
CA MET A 37 -45.83 -12.30 -47.30
C MET A 37 -44.63 -11.47 -47.69
N LEU A 38 -44.67 -10.79 -48.84
CA LEU A 38 -43.50 -10.10 -49.40
C LEU A 38 -43.68 -8.58 -49.53
N GLU A 39 -44.87 -8.04 -49.26
CA GLU A 39 -45.23 -6.65 -49.39
C GLU A 39 -44.93 -6.04 -50.78
N VAL A 40 -44.96 -6.87 -51.83
CA VAL A 40 -44.69 -6.50 -53.22
C VAL A 40 -45.80 -7.00 -54.16
N GLU A 41 -45.96 -6.34 -55.29
CA GLU A 41 -46.83 -6.85 -56.38
C GLU A 41 -46.13 -8.04 -57.09
N PRO A 42 -46.89 -8.99 -57.70
CA PRO A 42 -46.31 -10.17 -58.36
C PRO A 42 -45.22 -9.85 -59.39
N GLU A 43 -45.36 -8.70 -60.12
CA GLU A 43 -44.38 -8.24 -61.10
C GLU A 43 -43.06 -7.80 -60.48
N GLY A 44 -43.06 -7.47 -59.19
CA GLY A 44 -41.89 -7.06 -58.45
C GLY A 44 -41.06 -8.21 -57.85
N ILE A 45 -41.58 -9.46 -57.85
CA ILE A 45 -40.92 -10.62 -57.23
C ILE A 45 -39.56 -10.91 -57.87
N ALA A 46 -39.47 -10.87 -59.20
CA ALA A 46 -38.23 -11.13 -59.93
C ALA A 46 -37.13 -10.17 -59.54
N ALA A 47 -37.46 -8.87 -59.35
CA ALA A 47 -36.51 -7.85 -58.90
C ALA A 47 -36.09 -8.09 -57.44
N LEU A 48 -37.03 -8.46 -56.55
CA LEU A 48 -36.75 -8.80 -55.16
C LEU A 48 -35.81 -10.01 -55.03
N ALA A 49 -35.99 -11.00 -55.92
CA ALA A 49 -35.17 -12.20 -56.01
C ALA A 49 -33.82 -11.98 -56.73
N GLY A 50 -33.55 -10.78 -57.25
CA GLY A 50 -32.35 -10.46 -58.01
C GLY A 50 -32.28 -11.16 -59.37
N LEU A 51 -33.44 -11.55 -59.92
CA LEU A 51 -33.52 -12.24 -61.22
C LEU A 51 -33.75 -11.22 -62.33
N ASP A 52 -33.06 -11.37 -63.48
CA ASP A 52 -33.33 -10.57 -64.65
C ASP A 52 -34.73 -10.96 -65.20
N PRO A 53 -35.65 -10.00 -65.42
CA PRO A 53 -36.98 -10.25 -65.94
C PRO A 53 -37.00 -11.00 -67.29
N ASN A 54 -35.90 -10.95 -68.02
CA ASN A 54 -35.76 -11.61 -69.34
C ASN A 54 -35.04 -12.96 -69.25
N SER A 55 -34.62 -13.43 -68.07
CA SER A 55 -33.98 -14.76 -67.89
C SER A 55 -35.08 -15.86 -67.84
N GLU A 56 -34.70 -17.07 -68.31
CA GLU A 56 -35.54 -18.24 -68.08
C GLU A 56 -35.74 -18.45 -66.60
N MET A 57 -37.00 -18.61 -66.18
CA MET A 57 -37.32 -18.93 -64.80
C MET A 57 -36.68 -20.28 -64.39
N PRO A 58 -35.96 -20.32 -63.27
CA PRO A 58 -35.39 -21.57 -62.83
C PRO A 58 -36.44 -22.63 -62.54
N ASP A 59 -36.09 -23.91 -62.73
CA ASP A 59 -36.97 -25.01 -62.46
C ASP A 59 -37.41 -25.02 -60.98
N ILE A 60 -38.73 -25.15 -60.78
CA ILE A 60 -39.35 -25.06 -59.42
C ILE A 60 -38.73 -26.12 -58.48
N ALA A 61 -38.50 -27.35 -58.97
CA ALA A 61 -37.91 -28.42 -58.15
C ALA A 61 -36.48 -28.10 -57.69
N THR A 62 -35.72 -27.40 -58.52
CA THR A 62 -34.36 -26.93 -58.17
C THR A 62 -34.41 -25.86 -57.10
N VAL A 63 -35.30 -24.86 -57.22
CA VAL A 63 -35.48 -23.78 -56.24
C VAL A 63 -35.96 -24.32 -54.89
N GLU A 64 -36.91 -25.27 -54.89
CA GLU A 64 -37.42 -25.91 -53.68
C GLU A 64 -36.30 -26.72 -52.95
N SER A 65 -35.49 -27.45 -53.71
CA SER A 65 -34.35 -28.19 -53.17
C SER A 65 -33.30 -27.26 -52.53
N ASP A 66 -32.99 -26.15 -53.20
CA ASP A 66 -32.06 -25.15 -52.70
C ASP A 66 -32.61 -24.44 -51.47
N LEU A 67 -33.90 -24.13 -51.45
CA LEU A 67 -34.56 -23.51 -50.28
C LEU A 67 -34.49 -24.47 -49.04
N GLU A 68 -34.81 -25.75 -49.24
CA GLU A 68 -34.71 -26.73 -48.15
C GLU A 68 -33.28 -26.92 -47.68
N ARG A 69 -32.31 -26.91 -48.60
CA ARG A 69 -30.89 -26.96 -48.24
C ARG A 69 -30.50 -25.77 -47.37
N LEU A 70 -30.82 -24.55 -47.80
CA LEU A 70 -30.51 -23.32 -47.09
C LEU A 70 -31.21 -23.24 -45.72
N ARG A 71 -32.47 -23.69 -45.63
CA ARG A 71 -33.18 -23.82 -44.34
C ARG A 71 -32.46 -24.76 -43.38
N ARG A 72 -32.03 -25.94 -43.84
CA ARG A 72 -31.26 -26.92 -43.04
C ARG A 72 -29.89 -26.33 -42.61
N ASP A 73 -29.21 -25.64 -43.52
CA ASP A 73 -27.95 -25.00 -43.21
C ASP A 73 -28.11 -23.87 -42.15
N ARG A 74 -29.18 -23.05 -42.27
CA ARG A 74 -29.54 -22.06 -41.26
C ARG A 74 -29.85 -22.69 -39.90
N GLU A 75 -30.62 -23.76 -39.88
CA GLU A 75 -30.94 -24.48 -38.62
C GLU A 75 -29.69 -25.10 -38.00
N ARG A 76 -28.76 -25.60 -38.80
CA ARG A 76 -27.47 -26.14 -38.34
C ARG A 76 -26.56 -25.07 -37.75
N LEU A 77 -26.61 -23.85 -38.24
CA LEU A 77 -25.86 -22.73 -37.67
C LEU A 77 -26.38 -22.30 -36.29
N GLY A 78 -27.63 -22.67 -35.97
CA GLY A 78 -28.26 -22.33 -34.70
C GLY A 78 -28.52 -20.83 -34.54
N ALA A 79 -28.64 -20.39 -33.28
CA ALA A 79 -28.82 -18.97 -32.96
C ALA A 79 -27.51 -18.24 -33.21
N VAL A 80 -27.43 -17.48 -34.30
CA VAL A 80 -26.28 -16.63 -34.62
C VAL A 80 -26.39 -15.34 -33.76
N ASN A 81 -25.35 -15.09 -32.95
CA ASN A 81 -25.27 -13.81 -32.24
C ASN A 81 -24.86 -12.71 -33.22
N LEU A 82 -25.82 -11.91 -33.67
CA LEU A 82 -25.59 -10.79 -34.61
C LEU A 82 -24.75 -9.66 -33.99
N ARG A 83 -24.59 -9.65 -32.66
CA ARG A 83 -23.79 -8.66 -31.96
C ARG A 83 -22.40 -9.18 -31.56
N ALA A 84 -22.06 -10.42 -31.96
CA ALA A 84 -20.80 -11.07 -31.56
C ALA A 84 -19.56 -10.24 -31.93
N GLU A 85 -19.58 -9.56 -33.06
CA GLU A 85 -18.46 -8.73 -33.52
C GLU A 85 -18.32 -7.44 -32.68
N GLU A 86 -19.42 -6.84 -32.25
CA GLU A 86 -19.45 -5.68 -31.35
C GLU A 86 -18.95 -6.09 -29.96
N GLU A 87 -19.49 -7.18 -29.42
CA GLU A 87 -19.08 -7.73 -28.12
C GLU A 87 -17.59 -8.13 -28.11
N LEU A 88 -17.11 -8.69 -29.21
CA LEU A 88 -15.69 -9.03 -29.36
C LEU A 88 -14.81 -7.77 -29.29
N ARG A 89 -15.16 -6.72 -30.00
CA ARG A 89 -14.41 -5.44 -29.99
C ARG A 89 -14.40 -4.79 -28.61
N GLU A 90 -15.52 -4.82 -27.91
CA GLU A 90 -15.62 -4.32 -26.53
C GLU A 90 -14.69 -5.12 -25.59
N ILE A 91 -14.74 -6.44 -25.67
CA ILE A 91 -13.90 -7.33 -24.85
C ILE A 91 -12.41 -7.16 -25.18
N GLU A 92 -12.05 -7.03 -26.46
CA GLU A 92 -10.66 -6.78 -26.88
C GLU A 92 -10.16 -5.44 -26.34
N THR A 93 -10.97 -4.40 -26.37
CA THR A 93 -10.64 -3.08 -25.82
C THR A 93 -10.43 -3.17 -24.32
N GLN A 94 -11.34 -3.81 -23.59
CA GLN A 94 -11.23 -4.03 -22.14
C GLN A 94 -9.99 -4.86 -21.81
N HIS A 95 -9.74 -5.94 -22.54
CA HIS A 95 -8.57 -6.79 -22.35
C HIS A 95 -7.26 -6.01 -22.56
N THR A 96 -7.19 -5.17 -23.59
CA THR A 96 -6.00 -4.35 -23.86
C THR A 96 -5.75 -3.35 -22.74
N THR A 97 -6.82 -2.66 -22.28
CA THR A 97 -6.73 -1.69 -21.18
C THR A 97 -6.30 -2.38 -19.89
N LEU A 98 -6.95 -3.47 -19.48
CA LEU A 98 -6.61 -4.22 -18.28
C LEU A 98 -5.19 -4.80 -18.31
N THR A 99 -4.74 -5.22 -19.51
CA THR A 99 -3.38 -5.72 -19.68
C THR A 99 -2.35 -4.62 -19.48
N ALA A 100 -2.59 -3.43 -20.03
CA ALA A 100 -1.72 -2.27 -19.83
C ALA A 100 -1.67 -1.84 -18.35
N GLU A 101 -2.84 -1.74 -17.69
CA GLU A 101 -2.92 -1.42 -16.25
C GLU A 101 -2.19 -2.46 -15.39
N ARG A 102 -2.34 -3.75 -15.72
CA ARG A 102 -1.62 -4.84 -15.02
C ARG A 102 -0.10 -4.66 -15.16
N ASP A 103 0.38 -4.38 -16.36
CA ASP A 103 1.80 -4.26 -16.64
C ASP A 103 2.40 -3.04 -15.94
N ASP A 104 1.69 -1.91 -15.92
CA ASP A 104 2.05 -0.71 -15.17
C ASP A 104 2.12 -0.99 -13.65
N LEU A 105 1.15 -1.70 -13.11
CA LEU A 105 1.13 -2.09 -11.69
C LEU A 105 2.30 -3.03 -11.34
N VAL A 106 2.59 -4.01 -12.19
CA VAL A 106 3.73 -4.94 -12.01
C VAL A 106 5.05 -4.17 -11.99
N GLU A 107 5.23 -3.20 -12.90
CA GLU A 107 6.43 -2.37 -12.93
C GLU A 107 6.51 -1.46 -11.70
N ALA A 108 5.42 -0.84 -11.28
CA ALA A 108 5.36 -0.04 -10.07
C ALA A 108 5.73 -0.86 -8.81
N ILE A 109 5.18 -2.07 -8.68
CA ILE A 109 5.53 -2.99 -7.58
C ILE A 109 7.03 -3.34 -7.60
N LYS A 110 7.59 -3.60 -8.79
CA LYS A 110 9.03 -3.90 -8.93
C LYS A 110 9.89 -2.72 -8.48
N ARG A 111 9.54 -1.49 -8.87
CA ARG A 111 10.24 -0.26 -8.46
C ARG A 111 10.16 -0.04 -6.95
N LEU A 112 8.97 -0.24 -6.35
CA LEU A 112 8.77 -0.11 -4.91
C LEU A 112 9.59 -1.15 -4.13
N ARG A 113 9.58 -2.41 -4.55
CA ARG A 113 10.39 -3.47 -3.93
C ARG A 113 11.88 -3.15 -3.98
N GLN A 114 12.37 -2.67 -5.12
CA GLN A 114 13.77 -2.26 -5.23
C GLN A 114 14.10 -1.08 -4.32
N GLY A 115 13.18 -0.09 -4.22
CA GLY A 115 13.31 1.02 -3.28
C GLY A 115 13.40 0.56 -1.82
N ILE A 116 12.55 -0.37 -1.41
CA ILE A 116 12.56 -0.96 -0.06
C ILE A 116 13.89 -1.69 0.22
N VAL A 117 14.38 -2.48 -0.73
CA VAL A 117 15.66 -3.20 -0.57
C VAL A 117 16.82 -2.22 -0.38
N ASN A 118 16.87 -1.16 -1.19
CA ASN A 118 17.91 -0.14 -1.09
C ASN A 118 17.82 0.63 0.23
N LEU A 119 16.61 1.02 0.65
CA LEU A 119 16.37 1.71 1.91
C LEU A 119 16.77 0.85 3.12
N ASN A 120 16.37 -0.43 3.13
CA ASN A 120 16.76 -1.35 4.19
C ASN A 120 18.27 -1.57 4.27
N LYS A 121 18.94 -1.63 3.12
CA LYS A 121 20.41 -1.74 3.10
C LYS A 121 21.06 -0.51 3.74
N GLU A 122 20.66 0.68 3.32
CA GLU A 122 21.18 1.94 3.89
C GLU A 122 20.86 2.07 5.38
N ALA A 123 19.64 1.68 5.77
CA ALA A 123 19.24 1.69 7.19
C ALA A 123 20.10 0.76 8.05
N ARG A 124 20.42 -0.46 7.55
CA ARG A 124 21.33 -1.39 8.27
C ARG A 124 22.72 -0.82 8.42
N GLU A 125 23.29 -0.28 7.36
CA GLU A 125 24.63 0.33 7.38
C GLU A 125 24.68 1.49 8.38
N ARG A 126 23.71 2.39 8.38
CA ARG A 126 23.61 3.52 9.30
C ARG A 126 23.38 3.05 10.76
N LEU A 127 22.51 2.07 10.96
CA LEU A 127 22.23 1.52 12.28
C LEU A 127 23.49 0.91 12.89
N LEU A 128 24.18 0.05 12.15
CA LEU A 128 25.41 -0.60 12.64
C LEU A 128 26.52 0.41 12.95
N ALA A 129 26.72 1.42 12.09
CA ALA A 129 27.71 2.47 12.34
C ALA A 129 27.37 3.30 13.60
N SER A 130 26.10 3.65 13.78
CA SER A 130 25.63 4.37 14.97
C SER A 130 25.72 3.49 16.22
N PHE A 131 25.35 2.21 16.10
CA PHE A 131 25.46 1.23 17.19
C PHE A 131 26.91 1.09 17.68
N GLU A 132 27.88 0.96 16.77
CA GLU A 132 29.29 0.86 17.12
C GLU A 132 29.76 2.15 17.84
N THR A 133 29.38 3.31 17.37
CA THR A 133 29.73 4.60 18.01
C THR A 133 29.14 4.68 19.42
N VAL A 134 27.86 4.38 19.58
CA VAL A 134 27.19 4.37 20.90
C VAL A 134 27.82 3.34 21.83
N ASN A 135 28.11 2.12 21.35
CA ASN A 135 28.71 1.08 22.15
C ASN A 135 30.11 1.46 22.64
N ASN A 136 30.91 2.14 21.81
CA ASN A 136 32.23 2.64 22.22
C ASN A 136 32.11 3.72 23.30
N HIS A 137 31.19 4.67 23.15
CA HIS A 137 30.89 5.66 24.19
C HIS A 137 30.39 4.99 25.48
N PHE A 138 29.49 4.03 25.37
CA PHE A 138 28.94 3.29 26.51
C PHE A 138 30.00 2.56 27.30
N LYS A 139 30.90 1.80 26.63
CA LYS A 139 32.02 1.12 27.24
C LYS A 139 32.91 2.06 28.05
N ARG A 140 33.25 3.22 27.49
CA ARG A 140 34.06 4.24 28.13
C ARG A 140 33.37 4.82 29.36
N LEU A 141 32.12 5.34 29.17
CA LEU A 141 31.37 5.97 30.26
C LEU A 141 31.05 5.00 31.40
N PHE A 142 30.75 3.73 31.08
CA PHE A 142 30.59 2.72 32.12
C PHE A 142 31.86 2.53 32.96
N THR A 143 33.01 2.41 32.30
CA THR A 143 34.29 2.23 33.00
C THR A 143 34.65 3.42 33.89
N GLU A 144 34.35 4.64 33.43
CA GLU A 144 34.55 5.90 34.18
C GLU A 144 33.62 5.94 35.41
N LEU A 145 32.29 5.73 35.20
CA LEU A 145 31.27 5.75 36.25
C LEU A 145 31.51 4.72 37.35
N PHE A 146 31.96 3.50 37.00
CA PHE A 146 32.16 2.44 37.97
C PHE A 146 33.59 2.39 38.54
N GLY A 147 34.48 3.23 38.02
CA GLY A 147 35.90 3.19 38.40
C GLY A 147 36.58 1.89 37.98
N GLY A 148 36.14 1.30 36.89
CA GLY A 148 36.60 0.01 36.33
C GLY A 148 35.46 -0.86 35.82
N GLY A 149 35.77 -2.14 35.63
CA GLY A 149 34.80 -3.09 35.04
C GLY A 149 34.69 -2.98 33.52
N SER A 150 33.66 -3.52 32.94
CA SER A 150 33.39 -3.47 31.50
C SER A 150 31.90 -3.59 31.23
N ALA A 151 31.44 -2.96 30.18
CA ALA A 151 30.08 -3.15 29.69
C ALA A 151 30.07 -3.10 28.17
N GLU A 152 29.06 -3.70 27.57
CA GLU A 152 28.87 -3.67 26.13
C GLU A 152 27.38 -3.83 25.78
N LEU A 153 27.01 -3.28 24.64
CA LEU A 153 25.73 -3.47 24.01
C LEU A 153 25.81 -4.63 23.01
N GLN A 154 24.81 -5.48 22.99
CA GLN A 154 24.73 -6.57 22.02
C GLN A 154 23.36 -6.55 21.32
N LEU A 155 23.36 -6.78 20.01
CA LEU A 155 22.15 -7.05 19.25
C LEU A 155 21.81 -8.54 19.40
N ILE A 156 20.59 -8.85 19.81
CA ILE A 156 20.13 -10.21 20.12
C ILE A 156 18.84 -10.54 19.38
N GLU A 157 18.43 -11.80 19.45
CA GLU A 157 17.15 -12.35 18.99
C GLU A 157 16.98 -12.45 17.47
N HIS A 158 17.66 -11.66 16.65
CA HIS A 158 17.53 -11.72 15.19
C HIS A 158 18.84 -11.40 14.47
N ASP A 159 19.10 -12.09 13.34
CA ASP A 159 20.28 -11.86 12.51
C ASP A 159 20.23 -10.52 11.75
N ASP A 160 19.01 -10.03 11.46
CA ASP A 160 18.84 -8.71 10.84
C ASP A 160 18.90 -7.61 11.91
N PRO A 161 19.88 -6.69 11.84
CA PRO A 161 20.02 -5.60 12.80
C PRO A 161 18.79 -4.70 12.94
N LEU A 162 17.96 -4.60 11.91
CA LEU A 162 16.73 -3.78 11.94
C LEU A 162 15.60 -4.42 12.76
N GLU A 163 15.67 -5.73 13.00
CA GLU A 163 14.68 -6.50 13.77
C GLU A 163 15.26 -7.01 15.09
N ALA A 164 16.58 -6.82 15.31
CA ALA A 164 17.27 -7.29 16.50
C ALA A 164 16.87 -6.48 17.74
N GLY A 165 16.76 -7.17 18.86
CA GLY A 165 16.66 -6.57 20.21
C GLY A 165 18.00 -6.02 20.67
N LEU A 166 17.99 -5.10 21.65
CA LEU A 166 19.19 -4.57 22.31
C LEU A 166 19.29 -5.11 23.73
N GLU A 167 20.39 -5.81 24.04
CA GLU A 167 20.70 -6.26 25.40
C GLU A 167 21.94 -5.56 25.93
N ILE A 168 21.95 -5.27 27.23
CA ILE A 168 23.03 -4.62 27.94
C ILE A 168 23.73 -5.66 28.80
N PHE A 169 24.98 -5.94 28.48
CA PHE A 169 25.85 -6.76 29.33
C PHE A 169 26.82 -5.87 30.11
N ALA A 170 26.78 -5.99 31.42
CA ALA A 170 27.61 -5.19 32.31
C ALA A 170 28.32 -6.06 33.32
N LYS A 171 29.59 -5.73 33.62
CA LYS A 171 30.44 -6.35 34.60
C LYS A 171 31.03 -5.27 35.52
N PRO A 172 30.34 -4.87 36.59
CA PRO A 172 30.92 -3.99 37.59
C PRO A 172 32.19 -4.56 38.21
N PRO A 173 33.06 -3.73 38.77
CA PRO A 173 34.29 -4.20 39.41
C PRO A 173 34.01 -5.25 40.48
N GLY A 174 34.79 -6.38 40.45
CA GLY A 174 34.65 -7.46 41.41
C GLY A 174 33.43 -8.38 41.22
N LYS A 175 32.58 -8.14 40.23
CA LYS A 175 31.38 -8.94 39.93
C LYS A 175 31.53 -9.77 38.65
N LYS A 176 30.65 -10.77 38.49
CA LYS A 176 30.53 -11.53 37.24
C LYS A 176 29.72 -10.70 36.21
N PRO A 177 29.96 -10.91 34.91
CA PRO A 177 29.13 -10.32 33.87
C PRO A 177 27.64 -10.71 34.07
N ALA A 178 26.77 -9.75 33.95
CA ALA A 178 25.33 -9.94 34.09
C ALA A 178 24.56 -9.02 33.11
N THR A 179 23.31 -9.37 32.84
CA THR A 179 22.40 -8.48 32.15
C THR A 179 21.93 -7.35 33.08
N LEU A 180 21.44 -6.26 32.52
CA LEU A 180 21.00 -5.09 33.30
C LEU A 180 20.05 -5.46 34.45
N SER A 181 19.12 -6.37 34.22
CA SER A 181 18.09 -6.80 35.16
C SER A 181 18.64 -7.50 36.41
N LEU A 182 19.88 -8.01 36.36
CA LEU A 182 20.53 -8.71 37.44
C LEU A 182 21.46 -7.81 38.29
N LEU A 183 21.58 -6.55 37.97
CA LEU A 183 22.35 -5.56 38.74
C LEU A 183 21.53 -5.03 39.93
N SER A 184 22.22 -4.45 40.94
CA SER A 184 21.52 -3.72 42.00
C SER A 184 20.86 -2.43 41.47
N GLY A 185 19.86 -1.91 42.19
CA GLY A 185 19.10 -0.75 41.72
C GLY A 185 19.97 0.47 41.38
N GLY A 186 20.96 0.82 42.23
CA GLY A 186 21.90 1.91 41.94
C GLY A 186 22.82 1.60 40.75
N GLU A 187 23.28 0.35 40.60
CA GLU A 187 24.07 -0.06 39.44
C GLU A 187 23.26 -0.04 38.15
N GLN A 188 21.98 -0.43 38.19
CA GLN A 188 21.08 -0.32 37.06
C GLN A 188 20.92 1.16 36.63
N ALA A 189 20.69 2.05 37.59
CA ALA A 189 20.55 3.48 37.34
C ALA A 189 21.83 4.08 36.71
N LEU A 190 22.99 3.79 37.24
CA LEU A 190 24.27 4.23 36.68
C LEU A 190 24.51 3.66 35.27
N THR A 191 24.22 2.39 35.07
CA THR A 191 24.38 1.75 33.75
C THR A 191 23.41 2.35 32.72
N ALA A 192 22.17 2.61 33.12
CA ALA A 192 21.20 3.30 32.26
C ALA A 192 21.65 4.72 31.90
N MET A 193 22.20 5.47 32.88
CA MET A 193 22.78 6.80 32.63
C MET A 193 23.97 6.72 31.68
N ALA A 194 24.86 5.77 31.83
CA ALA A 194 25.97 5.55 30.90
C ALA A 194 25.47 5.37 29.45
N LEU A 195 24.38 4.60 29.27
CA LEU A 195 23.79 4.42 27.95
C LEU A 195 23.16 5.71 27.41
N ILE A 196 22.36 6.40 28.22
CA ILE A 196 21.72 7.67 27.81
C ILE A 196 22.77 8.69 27.37
N PHE A 197 23.84 8.87 28.15
CA PHE A 197 24.92 9.77 27.80
C PHE A 197 25.76 9.27 26.61
N ALA A 198 25.91 7.98 26.41
CA ALA A 198 26.53 7.43 25.21
C ALA A 198 25.78 7.76 23.94
N VAL A 199 24.45 7.66 23.97
CA VAL A 199 23.59 8.10 22.87
C VAL A 199 23.68 9.61 22.68
N PHE A 200 23.62 10.37 23.77
CA PHE A 200 23.73 11.83 23.75
C PHE A 200 25.05 12.32 23.11
N LEU A 201 26.19 11.70 23.42
CA LEU A 201 27.49 12.03 22.85
C LEU A 201 27.57 11.78 21.32
N THR A 202 26.73 10.96 20.78
CA THR A 202 26.68 10.72 19.33
C THR A 202 26.16 11.94 18.58
N ASN A 203 25.26 12.72 19.21
CA ASN A 203 24.73 13.98 18.65
C ASN A 203 24.34 14.93 19.79
N PRO A 204 25.32 15.66 20.40
CA PRO A 204 25.07 16.50 21.56
C PRO A 204 24.10 17.63 21.26
N ALA A 205 23.06 17.77 22.07
CA ALA A 205 22.16 18.91 22.02
C ALA A 205 22.76 20.11 22.74
N PRO A 206 22.43 21.37 22.34
CA PRO A 206 22.96 22.55 22.99
C PRO A 206 22.46 22.75 24.44
N ILE A 207 21.34 22.15 24.80
CA ILE A 207 20.75 22.16 26.15
C ILE A 207 20.30 20.73 26.49
N CYS A 208 20.67 20.26 27.69
CA CYS A 208 20.21 18.99 28.25
C CYS A 208 19.53 19.27 29.59
N VAL A 209 18.30 18.79 29.76
CA VAL A 209 17.54 18.92 31.00
C VAL A 209 17.45 17.57 31.68
N LEU A 210 17.88 17.48 32.93
CA LEU A 210 17.87 16.27 33.75
C LEU A 210 16.95 16.53 34.95
N ASP A 211 15.91 15.71 35.07
CA ASP A 211 14.88 15.88 36.11
C ASP A 211 14.98 14.71 37.13
N GLU A 212 15.41 15.01 38.36
CA GLU A 212 15.56 14.06 39.48
C GLU A 212 16.30 12.74 39.13
N VAL A 213 17.27 12.79 38.21
CA VAL A 213 18.00 11.57 37.76
C VAL A 213 18.91 11.00 38.81
N ASP A 214 19.25 11.78 39.85
CA ASP A 214 20.05 11.39 41.00
C ASP A 214 19.23 10.79 42.16
N ALA A 215 17.90 10.84 42.10
CA ALA A 215 17.04 10.31 43.15
C ALA A 215 17.24 8.80 43.51
N PRO A 216 17.48 7.90 42.53
CA PRO A 216 17.71 6.48 42.82
C PRO A 216 19.16 6.14 43.27
N LEU A 217 20.06 7.14 43.35
CA LEU A 217 21.48 6.97 43.64
C LEU A 217 21.75 7.13 45.14
N ASP A 218 22.70 6.36 45.66
CA ASP A 218 23.33 6.64 46.94
C ASP A 218 24.38 7.76 46.81
N ASP A 219 24.82 8.32 47.93
CA ASP A 219 25.73 9.50 47.97
C ASP A 219 27.02 9.25 47.15
N HIS A 220 27.60 8.04 47.22
CA HIS A 220 28.77 7.71 46.43
C HIS A 220 28.53 7.64 44.94
N ASN A 221 27.39 7.14 44.54
CA ASN A 221 27.00 7.09 43.12
C ASN A 221 26.59 8.49 42.60
N VAL A 222 26.04 9.39 43.44
CA VAL A 222 25.81 10.78 43.13
C VAL A 222 27.10 11.52 42.84
N GLU A 223 28.17 11.28 43.65
CA GLU A 223 29.48 11.89 43.37
C GLU A 223 30.00 11.46 41.98
N ARG A 224 29.93 10.17 41.66
CA ARG A 224 30.32 9.63 40.34
C ARG A 224 29.51 10.24 39.20
N PHE A 225 28.21 10.40 39.42
CA PHE A 225 27.33 11.06 38.44
C PHE A 225 27.77 12.53 38.22
N CYS A 226 28.11 13.26 39.27
CA CYS A 226 28.61 14.63 39.13
C CYS A 226 29.96 14.69 38.40
N ASP A 227 30.86 13.75 38.66
CA ASP A 227 32.14 13.65 37.94
C ASP A 227 31.92 13.39 36.43
N LEU A 228 30.96 12.54 36.10
CA LEU A 228 30.57 12.31 34.70
C LEU A 228 29.99 13.59 34.03
N LEU A 229 29.15 14.35 34.74
CA LEU A 229 28.62 15.66 34.23
C LEU A 229 29.75 16.63 33.96
N ASP A 230 30.76 16.73 34.86
CA ASP A 230 31.93 17.56 34.66
C ASP A 230 32.71 17.14 33.39
N GLU A 231 32.86 15.82 33.12
CA GLU A 231 33.47 15.34 31.90
C GLU A 231 32.66 15.66 30.67
N MET A 232 31.32 15.52 30.73
CA MET A 232 30.41 15.85 29.65
C MET A 232 30.47 17.40 29.30
N ILE A 233 30.54 18.26 30.32
CA ILE A 233 30.69 19.68 30.13
C ILE A 233 32.03 20.03 29.46
N ARG A 234 33.11 19.32 29.78
CA ARG A 234 34.42 19.53 29.13
C ARG A 234 34.47 19.04 27.68
N SER A 235 33.73 17.95 27.38
CA SER A 235 33.77 17.30 26.09
C SER A 235 32.73 17.81 25.07
N THR A 236 31.74 18.63 25.54
CA THR A 236 30.67 19.15 24.70
C THR A 236 30.38 20.63 25.04
N ASP A 237 29.80 21.36 24.10
CA ASP A 237 29.31 22.73 24.31
C ASP A 237 27.88 22.79 24.93
N THR A 238 27.44 21.67 25.52
CA THR A 238 26.08 21.51 26.08
C THR A 238 25.94 22.23 27.41
N ARG A 239 24.84 22.92 27.61
CA ARG A 239 24.41 23.46 28.92
C ARG A 239 23.47 22.45 29.59
N PHE A 240 23.87 21.98 30.77
CA PHE A 240 23.06 21.08 31.59
C PHE A 240 22.19 21.92 32.56
N VAL A 241 20.89 21.60 32.59
CA VAL A 241 19.92 22.11 33.57
C VAL A 241 19.43 20.89 34.36
N ILE A 242 19.72 20.91 35.69
CA ILE A 242 19.43 19.79 36.55
C ILE A 242 18.40 20.22 37.59
N ILE A 243 17.29 19.46 37.66
CA ILE A 243 16.30 19.60 38.71
C ILE A 243 16.62 18.51 39.74
N THR A 244 16.94 18.94 40.99
CA THR A 244 17.29 18.01 42.04
C THR A 244 16.96 18.57 43.42
N HIS A 245 16.81 17.70 44.40
CA HIS A 245 16.74 18.04 45.79
C HIS A 245 17.97 17.46 46.58
N ASN A 246 18.90 16.86 45.87
CA ASN A 246 20.11 16.25 46.48
C ASN A 246 21.17 17.34 46.77
N PRO A 247 21.63 17.47 48.03
CA PRO A 247 22.59 18.52 48.41
C PRO A 247 23.98 18.30 47.78
N ILE A 248 24.39 17.06 47.49
CA ILE A 248 25.68 16.78 46.85
C ILE A 248 25.68 17.28 45.42
N THR A 249 24.59 16.98 44.65
CA THR A 249 24.44 17.47 43.31
C THR A 249 24.38 18.99 43.29
N MET A 250 23.61 19.61 44.19
CA MET A 250 23.52 21.07 44.27
C MET A 250 24.88 21.73 44.54
N ALA A 251 25.69 21.16 45.41
CA ALA A 251 27.03 21.69 45.77
C ALA A 251 28.03 21.67 44.59
N ARG A 252 27.81 20.84 43.59
CA ARG A 252 28.69 20.68 42.41
C ARG A 252 28.28 21.56 41.24
N MET A 253 27.13 22.27 41.32
CA MET A 253 26.65 23.10 40.24
C MET A 253 27.28 24.50 40.28
N ASN A 254 27.48 25.13 39.09
CA ASN A 254 28.02 26.47 38.99
C ASN A 254 26.99 27.55 39.47
N ARG A 255 25.70 27.31 39.20
CA ARG A 255 24.62 28.24 39.55
C ARG A 255 23.39 27.49 40.03
N LEU A 256 22.80 27.92 41.10
CA LEU A 256 21.57 27.42 41.66
C LEU A 256 20.41 28.36 41.41
N PHE A 257 19.26 27.81 41.05
CA PHE A 257 17.98 28.48 40.96
C PHE A 257 17.00 27.81 41.94
N GLY A 258 16.58 28.56 42.97
CA GLY A 258 15.60 28.11 43.93
C GLY A 258 14.23 28.72 43.60
N VAL A 259 13.18 27.89 43.71
CA VAL A 259 11.80 28.38 43.64
C VAL A 259 11.27 28.47 45.07
N THR A 260 10.95 29.65 45.50
CA THR A 260 10.38 29.90 46.85
C THR A 260 8.97 30.48 46.73
N MET A 261 8.22 30.43 47.82
CA MET A 261 6.89 31.00 47.92
C MET A 261 6.85 31.95 49.14
N ALA A 262 7.15 33.25 48.91
CA ALA A 262 7.10 34.23 49.96
C ALA A 262 5.67 34.55 50.42
N GLU A 263 4.72 34.49 49.48
CA GLU A 263 3.29 34.65 49.72
C GLU A 263 2.55 33.42 49.14
N ARG A 264 1.47 32.98 49.78
CA ARG A 264 0.68 31.83 49.30
C ARG A 264 0.20 32.04 47.87
N GLY A 265 0.60 31.15 46.95
CA GLY A 265 0.22 31.19 45.54
C GLY A 265 1.12 32.01 44.63
N ILE A 266 2.16 32.67 45.16
CA ILE A 266 3.11 33.47 44.38
C ILE A 266 4.49 32.82 44.45
N SER A 267 4.94 32.22 43.37
CA SER A 267 6.29 31.65 43.25
C SER A 267 7.29 32.73 42.89
N GLN A 268 8.42 32.76 43.60
CA GLN A 268 9.53 33.66 43.36
C GLN A 268 10.79 32.85 43.03
N LEU A 269 11.51 33.24 41.96
CA LEU A 269 12.78 32.66 41.58
C LEU A 269 13.91 33.38 42.32
N VAL A 270 14.77 32.59 43.00
CA VAL A 270 16.01 33.07 43.64
C VAL A 270 17.18 32.39 42.94
N SER A 271 18.23 33.15 42.59
CA SER A 271 19.44 32.56 41.99
C SER A 271 20.66 32.85 42.84
N VAL A 272 21.55 31.86 42.98
CA VAL A 272 22.84 31.97 43.65
C VAL A 272 23.94 31.48 42.73
N ASP A 273 24.94 32.32 42.51
CA ASP A 273 26.16 31.95 41.81
C ASP A 273 27.19 31.46 42.85
N LEU A 274 27.41 30.12 42.84
CA LEU A 274 28.25 29.49 43.84
C LEU A 274 29.74 29.85 43.66
N GLU A 275 30.22 29.99 42.44
CA GLU A 275 31.60 30.37 42.15
C GLU A 275 31.89 31.79 42.66
N ALA A 276 30.94 32.73 42.45
CA ALA A 276 31.05 34.09 42.97
C ALA A 276 31.00 34.13 44.51
N ALA A 277 30.13 33.30 45.12
CA ALA A 277 30.01 33.17 46.57
C ALA A 277 31.28 32.63 47.21
N VAL A 278 31.92 31.61 46.64
CA VAL A 278 33.20 31.07 47.13
C VAL A 278 34.32 32.11 47.01
N LYS A 279 34.44 32.80 45.89
CA LYS A 279 35.44 33.88 45.71
C LYS A 279 35.32 34.98 46.77
N ILE A 280 34.10 35.36 47.12
CA ILE A 280 33.82 36.38 48.15
C ILE A 280 34.27 35.85 49.54
N ARG A 281 33.96 34.60 49.86
CA ARG A 281 34.36 33.96 51.11
C ARG A 281 35.89 33.89 51.25
N ASP A 282 36.61 33.48 50.20
CA ASP A 282 38.06 33.29 50.21
C ASP A 282 38.84 34.60 50.12
N ALA A 283 38.16 35.71 49.80
CA ALA A 283 38.69 37.06 49.77
C ALA A 283 38.44 37.87 51.08
N SER A 284 37.65 37.27 52.00
CA SER A 284 37.35 37.84 53.33
C SER A 284 38.18 37.21 54.43
#